data_0b00deccffe02c7a4c4b1031cef0ed0f
#
_entry.id   0b00deccffe02c7a4c4b1031cef0ed0f
#
_cell.length_a   1.000
_cell.length_b   1.000
_cell.length_c   1.000
_cell.angle_alpha   90.00
_cell.angle_beta   90.00
_cell.angle_gamma   90.00
#
_symmetry.space_group_name_H-M   'P 1'
#
loop_
_entity.id
_entity.type
_entity.pdbx_description
1 polymer ?
#
loop_
_entity_poly.entity_id
_entity_poly.type
_entity_poly.pdbx_seq_one_letter_code
_entity_poly.pdbx_strand_id
1 'polypeptide(L)'
;MKKIGFLLLAVFLTGVTVTQAQKKQYAIYAVAFYNLENLFDTINQPNTNDEEFTPSGSYRWGGLKYRNKLNNLAYAISNFATDNSSPFKLKNGPAVIGVSEIENEQVLEDLIHTGELSKRNYGIVHYDSPDFRGIDVGLSLIHISEPTRLQLIS
;
A
#
# COMPACT_ATOMS: atom_id res chain seq x y z
N MET A 1 67.80 23.31 -1.72
CA MET A 1 66.56 24.07 -1.81
C MET A 1 65.57 23.56 -2.89
N LYS A 2 65.98 22.84 -3.95
CA LYS A 2 65.07 22.32 -5.00
C LYS A 2 64.25 21.09 -4.61
N LYS A 3 64.64 20.32 -3.57
CA LYS A 3 63.93 19.11 -3.16
C LYS A 3 62.68 19.36 -2.27
N ILE A 4 62.64 20.48 -1.56
CA ILE A 4 61.54 20.85 -0.67
C ILE A 4 60.32 21.33 -1.47
N GLY A 5 60.52 22.02 -2.57
CA GLY A 5 59.44 22.47 -3.45
C GLY A 5 58.67 21.32 -4.13
N PHE A 6 59.40 20.22 -4.45
CA PHE A 6 58.76 19.05 -5.06
C PHE A 6 57.88 18.26 -4.07
N LEU A 7 58.29 18.23 -2.80
CA LEU A 7 57.52 17.56 -1.76
C LEU A 7 56.22 18.30 -1.44
N LEU A 8 56.23 19.63 -1.43
CA LEU A 8 55.04 20.47 -1.21
C LEU A 8 54.04 20.38 -2.38
N LEU A 9 54.52 20.26 -3.62
CA LEU A 9 53.67 20.09 -4.81
C LEU A 9 52.98 18.71 -4.78
N ALA A 10 53.67 17.65 -4.35
CA ALA A 10 53.09 16.31 -4.25
C ALA A 10 52.00 16.21 -3.18
N VAL A 11 52.15 16.92 -2.05
CA VAL A 11 51.14 16.97 -0.99
C VAL A 11 49.86 17.74 -1.43
N PHE A 12 50.03 18.75 -2.30
CA PHE A 12 48.87 19.50 -2.81
C PHE A 12 48.08 18.69 -3.86
N LEU A 13 48.70 17.78 -4.58
CA LEU A 13 48.05 16.92 -5.57
C LEU A 13 47.27 15.73 -4.97
N THR A 14 47.59 15.33 -3.75
CA THR A 14 46.86 14.22 -3.05
C THR A 14 45.63 14.70 -2.27
N GLY A 15 45.45 16.01 -2.13
CA GLY A 15 44.34 16.62 -1.37
C GLY A 15 43.04 16.84 -2.14
N VAL A 16 42.96 16.46 -3.41
CA VAL A 16 41.72 16.54 -4.16
C VAL A 16 40.86 15.32 -3.79
N THR A 17 40.22 15.37 -2.64
CA THR A 17 39.09 14.48 -2.33
C THR A 17 37.96 14.83 -3.30
N VAL A 18 37.71 13.94 -4.25
CA VAL A 18 36.50 14.01 -5.09
C VAL A 18 35.31 13.82 -4.15
N THR A 19 34.73 14.90 -3.68
CA THR A 19 33.44 14.89 -3.05
C THR A 19 32.41 14.45 -4.10
N GLN A 20 32.14 13.17 -4.17
CA GLN A 20 31.00 12.69 -4.96
C GLN A 20 29.74 13.27 -4.30
N ALA A 21 29.14 14.24 -4.98
CA ALA A 21 27.83 14.74 -4.61
C ALA A 21 26.87 13.55 -4.65
N GLN A 22 26.39 13.14 -3.47
CA GLN A 22 25.42 12.07 -3.33
C GLN A 22 24.16 12.49 -4.07
N LYS A 23 23.85 11.84 -5.19
CA LYS A 23 22.60 12.08 -5.93
C LYS A 23 21.45 11.75 -4.98
N LYS A 24 20.67 12.77 -4.61
CA LYS A 24 19.43 12.56 -3.86
C LYS A 24 18.54 11.65 -4.69
N GLN A 25 18.28 10.45 -4.20
CA GLN A 25 17.27 9.57 -4.76
C GLN A 25 15.93 9.94 -4.13
N TYR A 26 14.95 10.28 -4.96
CA TYR A 26 13.58 10.50 -4.55
C TYR A 26 12.79 9.23 -4.85
N ALA A 27 12.05 8.73 -3.87
CA ALA A 27 11.04 7.70 -4.06
C ALA A 27 9.66 8.37 -4.14
N ILE A 28 8.85 7.94 -5.09
CA ILE A 28 7.48 8.42 -5.26
C ILE A 28 6.54 7.30 -4.82
N TYR A 29 5.60 7.63 -3.94
CA TYR A 29 4.58 6.73 -3.46
C TYR A 29 3.21 7.32 -3.76
N ALA A 30 2.25 6.48 -4.12
CA ALA A 30 0.85 6.87 -4.17
C ALA A 30 0.15 6.51 -2.87
N VAL A 31 -0.76 7.34 -2.45
CA VAL A 31 -1.75 7.07 -1.40
C VAL A 31 -3.11 7.16 -2.06
N ALA A 32 -3.97 6.17 -1.82
CA ALA A 32 -5.32 6.13 -2.33
C ALA A 32 -6.33 6.06 -1.18
N PHE A 33 -7.55 6.47 -1.47
CA PHE A 33 -8.71 6.24 -0.61
C PHE A 33 -9.85 5.72 -1.49
N TYR A 34 -10.53 4.65 -1.04
CA TYR A 34 -11.57 4.01 -1.83
C TYR A 34 -12.71 3.50 -0.94
N ASN A 35 -13.95 3.88 -1.30
CA ASN A 35 -15.15 3.33 -0.69
C ASN A 35 -15.45 1.98 -1.35
N LEU A 36 -15.54 0.91 -0.55
CA LEU A 36 -15.80 -0.45 -1.03
C LEU A 36 -17.29 -0.77 -1.18
N GLU A 37 -18.16 0.22 -0.95
CA GLU A 37 -19.60 0.12 -1.18
C GLU A 37 -20.24 -1.08 -0.45
N ASN A 38 -20.11 -1.12 0.87
CA ASN A 38 -20.61 -2.21 1.71
C ASN A 38 -20.01 -3.56 1.33
N LEU A 39 -18.70 -3.72 1.55
CA LEU A 39 -18.04 -5.02 1.40
C LEU A 39 -18.34 -5.88 2.63
N PHE A 40 -19.39 -6.68 2.54
CA PHE A 40 -19.81 -7.66 3.54
C PHE A 40 -19.44 -9.07 3.10
N ASP A 41 -19.18 -9.93 4.07
CA ASP A 41 -19.10 -11.37 3.83
C ASP A 41 -20.51 -11.99 3.62
N THR A 42 -20.72 -13.23 3.94
CA THR A 42 -22.04 -13.87 3.77
C THR A 42 -22.60 -14.43 5.08
N ILE A 43 -22.00 -14.04 6.21
CA ILE A 43 -22.28 -14.56 7.53
C ILE A 43 -22.93 -13.46 8.38
N ASN A 44 -24.11 -13.72 8.94
CA ASN A 44 -24.74 -12.79 9.85
C ASN A 44 -23.96 -12.69 11.16
N GLN A 45 -23.54 -11.48 11.53
CA GLN A 45 -22.78 -11.24 12.75
C GLN A 45 -23.70 -10.93 13.95
N PRO A 46 -23.37 -11.44 15.14
CA PRO A 46 -24.14 -11.11 16.33
C PRO A 46 -24.11 -9.60 16.65
N ASN A 47 -25.25 -9.01 16.94
CA ASN A 47 -25.43 -7.61 17.35
C ASN A 47 -25.13 -6.56 16.26
N THR A 48 -25.14 -6.95 14.99
CA THR A 48 -25.06 -6.07 13.84
C THR A 48 -26.35 -6.15 13.02
N ASN A 49 -26.63 -5.13 12.22
CA ASN A 49 -27.80 -5.12 11.33
C ASN A 49 -27.34 -5.45 9.90
N ASP A 50 -26.82 -6.65 9.71
CA ASP A 50 -26.24 -7.14 8.45
C ASP A 50 -27.02 -8.29 7.80
N GLU A 51 -28.22 -8.63 8.34
CA GLU A 51 -29.05 -9.75 7.84
C GLU A 51 -29.36 -9.65 6.35
N GLU A 52 -29.40 -8.42 5.81
CA GLU A 52 -29.66 -8.19 4.38
C GLU A 52 -28.52 -8.72 3.49
N PHE A 53 -27.28 -8.77 4.01
CA PHE A 53 -26.08 -9.25 3.34
C PHE A 53 -25.81 -10.74 3.54
N THR A 54 -26.86 -11.53 3.75
CA THR A 54 -26.77 -12.98 3.86
C THR A 54 -27.42 -13.68 2.65
N PRO A 55 -27.15 -14.97 2.43
CA PRO A 55 -27.81 -15.73 1.36
C PRO A 55 -29.35 -15.77 1.46
N SER A 56 -29.89 -15.69 2.68
CA SER A 56 -31.32 -15.63 2.95
C SER A 56 -31.87 -14.22 3.08
N GLY A 57 -31.00 -13.21 3.15
CA GLY A 57 -31.38 -11.81 3.29
C GLY A 57 -31.98 -11.21 2.01
N SER A 58 -32.42 -9.96 2.11
CA SER A 58 -33.10 -9.24 1.02
C SER A 58 -32.21 -9.11 -0.24
N TYR A 59 -30.91 -8.94 -0.08
CA TYR A 59 -29.96 -8.87 -1.19
C TYR A 59 -29.58 -10.25 -1.74
N ARG A 60 -30.00 -11.36 -1.10
CA ARG A 60 -29.57 -12.71 -1.45
C ARG A 60 -28.06 -12.77 -1.67
N TRP A 61 -27.33 -12.26 -0.67
CA TRP A 61 -25.90 -12.07 -0.73
C TRP A 61 -25.16 -13.38 -0.46
N GLY A 62 -24.98 -14.19 -1.51
CA GLY A 62 -24.31 -15.49 -1.42
C GLY A 62 -22.87 -15.43 -1.93
N GLY A 63 -22.13 -16.51 -1.72
CA GLY A 63 -20.71 -16.61 -2.02
C GLY A 63 -20.32 -16.28 -3.47
N LEU A 64 -21.22 -16.45 -4.44
CA LEU A 64 -20.93 -16.04 -5.83
C LEU A 64 -20.88 -14.51 -5.96
N LYS A 65 -21.86 -13.81 -5.36
CA LYS A 65 -21.90 -12.35 -5.37
C LYS A 65 -20.71 -11.77 -4.64
N TYR A 66 -20.39 -12.33 -3.48
CA TYR A 66 -19.23 -11.92 -2.69
C TYR A 66 -17.92 -12.06 -3.47
N ARG A 67 -17.64 -13.24 -4.04
CA ARG A 67 -16.44 -13.45 -4.88
C ARG A 67 -16.37 -12.53 -6.08
N ASN A 68 -17.50 -12.29 -6.76
CA ASN A 68 -17.54 -11.37 -7.89
C ASN A 68 -17.20 -9.94 -7.45
N LYS A 69 -17.70 -9.51 -6.30
CA LYS A 69 -17.38 -8.20 -5.73
C LYS A 69 -15.90 -8.09 -5.39
N LEU A 70 -15.33 -9.08 -4.70
CA LEU A 70 -13.89 -9.14 -4.42
C LEU A 70 -13.05 -9.04 -5.69
N ASN A 71 -13.39 -9.80 -6.73
CA ASN A 71 -12.66 -9.75 -8.00
C ASN A 71 -12.74 -8.37 -8.67
N ASN A 72 -13.91 -7.73 -8.67
CA ASN A 72 -14.09 -6.41 -9.25
C ASN A 72 -13.30 -5.34 -8.47
N LEU A 73 -13.35 -5.38 -7.15
CA LEU A 73 -12.60 -4.47 -6.28
C LEU A 73 -11.09 -4.69 -6.43
N ALA A 74 -10.64 -5.93 -6.43
CA ALA A 74 -9.23 -6.27 -6.64
C ALA A 74 -8.74 -5.78 -8.00
N TYR A 75 -9.53 -5.95 -9.06
CA TYR A 75 -9.23 -5.41 -10.37
C TYR A 75 -9.14 -3.88 -10.36
N ALA A 76 -10.12 -3.19 -9.80
CA ALA A 76 -10.14 -1.73 -9.72
C ALA A 76 -8.90 -1.19 -8.97
N ILE A 77 -8.66 -1.70 -7.76
CA ILE A 77 -7.54 -1.28 -6.91
C ILE A 77 -6.18 -1.60 -7.58
N SER A 78 -6.09 -2.73 -8.27
CA SER A 78 -4.85 -3.11 -8.95
C SER A 78 -4.44 -2.14 -10.07
N ASN A 79 -5.37 -1.37 -10.58
CA ASN A 79 -5.13 -0.37 -11.62
C ASN A 79 -4.84 1.04 -11.08
N PHE A 80 -5.00 1.27 -9.78
CA PHE A 80 -4.71 2.59 -9.19
C PHE A 80 -3.23 2.94 -9.35
N ALA A 81 -2.97 4.17 -9.82
CA ALA A 81 -1.64 4.74 -10.02
C ALA A 81 -0.71 3.93 -10.98
N THR A 82 -1.25 2.94 -11.69
CA THR A 82 -0.47 2.11 -12.64
C THR A 82 -0.72 2.49 -14.09
N ASP A 83 -1.74 3.30 -14.38
CA ASP A 83 -2.16 3.63 -15.72
C ASP A 83 -1.17 4.56 -16.46
N ASN A 84 -1.38 4.70 -17.77
CA ASN A 84 -0.54 5.51 -18.63
C ASN A 84 -0.86 7.00 -18.57
N SER A 85 -1.90 7.40 -17.83
CA SER A 85 -2.35 8.79 -17.72
C SER A 85 -1.50 9.61 -16.75
N SER A 86 -0.78 8.95 -15.86
CA SER A 86 0.14 9.58 -14.92
C SER A 86 1.59 9.54 -15.43
N PRO A 87 2.35 10.65 -15.32
CA PRO A 87 3.77 10.65 -15.60
C PRO A 87 4.57 9.72 -14.64
N PHE A 88 3.95 9.31 -13.54
CA PHE A 88 4.52 8.44 -12.53
C PHE A 88 3.78 7.11 -12.50
N LYS A 89 4.25 6.16 -13.30
CA LYS A 89 3.75 4.78 -13.24
C LYS A 89 4.35 4.06 -12.04
N LEU A 90 3.52 3.68 -11.10
CA LEU A 90 3.95 2.90 -9.96
C LEU A 90 3.65 1.43 -10.24
N LYS A 91 4.68 0.64 -10.45
CA LYS A 91 4.58 -0.79 -10.79
C LYS A 91 3.66 -1.57 -9.83
N ASN A 92 3.70 -1.20 -8.56
CA ASN A 92 2.96 -1.89 -7.49
C ASN A 92 1.69 -1.14 -7.05
N GLY A 93 1.32 -0.04 -7.73
CA GLY A 93 0.18 0.78 -7.36
C GLY A 93 0.41 1.58 -6.06
N PRO A 94 -0.67 1.94 -5.35
CA PRO A 94 -0.56 2.71 -4.10
C PRO A 94 0.20 1.96 -3.03
N ALA A 95 1.06 2.68 -2.30
CA ALA A 95 1.74 2.14 -1.12
C ALA A 95 0.82 2.06 0.10
N VAL A 96 -0.19 2.93 0.15
CA VAL A 96 -1.20 3.00 1.21
C VAL A 96 -2.57 3.16 0.58
N ILE A 97 -3.54 2.39 1.05
CA ILE A 97 -4.93 2.51 0.63
C ILE A 97 -5.80 2.60 1.88
N GLY A 98 -6.43 3.74 2.11
CA GLY A 98 -7.54 3.87 3.04
C GLY A 98 -8.80 3.32 2.41
N VAL A 99 -9.55 2.52 3.13
CA VAL A 99 -10.83 1.96 2.68
C VAL A 99 -11.93 2.24 3.68
N SER A 100 -13.16 2.33 3.17
CA SER A 100 -14.35 2.51 3.98
C SER A 100 -15.45 1.59 3.50
N GLU A 101 -16.49 1.45 4.34
CA GLU A 101 -17.62 0.57 4.11
C GLU A 101 -17.21 -0.90 3.96
N ILE A 102 -16.46 -1.37 4.92
CA ILE A 102 -16.12 -2.78 5.12
C ILE A 102 -16.80 -3.29 6.37
N GLU A 103 -17.11 -4.58 6.41
CA GLU A 103 -17.76 -5.19 7.55
C GLU A 103 -16.78 -5.56 8.67
N ASN A 104 -15.64 -6.14 8.32
CA ASN A 104 -14.68 -6.67 9.28
C ASN A 104 -13.29 -6.85 8.65
N GLU A 105 -12.31 -7.25 9.45
CA GLU A 105 -10.96 -7.51 8.98
C GLU A 105 -10.90 -8.66 7.96
N GLN A 106 -11.74 -9.69 8.11
CA GLN A 106 -11.75 -10.86 7.24
C GLN A 106 -12.07 -10.51 5.78
N VAL A 107 -12.99 -9.58 5.52
CA VAL A 107 -13.28 -9.17 4.14
C VAL A 107 -12.11 -8.43 3.50
N LEU A 108 -11.28 -7.76 4.29
CA LEU A 108 -10.04 -7.15 3.79
C LEU A 108 -8.97 -8.21 3.50
N GLU A 109 -8.83 -9.21 4.36
CA GLU A 109 -7.94 -10.35 4.13
C GLU A 109 -8.33 -11.06 2.82
N ASP A 110 -9.61 -11.34 2.61
CA ASP A 110 -10.09 -11.95 1.39
C ASP A 110 -9.81 -11.07 0.16
N LEU A 111 -9.95 -9.75 0.29
CA LEU A 111 -9.71 -8.80 -0.79
C LEU A 111 -8.23 -8.75 -1.19
N ILE A 112 -7.31 -8.61 -0.22
CA ILE A 112 -5.87 -8.53 -0.53
C ILE A 112 -5.31 -9.83 -1.08
N HIS A 113 -5.96 -10.97 -0.80
CA HIS A 113 -5.58 -12.27 -1.36
C HIS A 113 -6.27 -12.58 -2.70
N THR A 114 -7.07 -11.64 -3.24
CA THR A 114 -7.80 -11.82 -4.50
C THR A 114 -7.02 -11.25 -5.70
N GLY A 115 -6.95 -12.03 -6.79
CA GLY A 115 -6.45 -11.59 -8.10
C GLY A 115 -5.04 -11.00 -8.06
N GLU A 116 -4.86 -9.83 -8.68
CA GLU A 116 -3.56 -9.16 -8.76
C GLU A 116 -3.09 -8.57 -7.42
N LEU A 117 -4.01 -8.33 -6.47
CA LEU A 117 -3.65 -7.82 -5.16
C LEU A 117 -2.84 -8.84 -4.35
N SER A 118 -3.13 -10.14 -4.52
CA SER A 118 -2.40 -11.21 -3.82
C SER A 118 -0.89 -11.22 -4.07
N LYS A 119 -0.44 -10.56 -5.14
CA LYS A 119 0.98 -10.44 -5.51
C LYS A 119 1.68 -9.26 -4.84
N ARG A 120 0.93 -8.39 -4.15
CA ARG A 120 1.44 -7.10 -3.64
C ARG A 120 1.82 -7.11 -2.17
N ASN A 121 1.49 -8.18 -1.44
CA ASN A 121 1.78 -8.33 -0.01
C ASN A 121 1.31 -7.14 0.84
N TYR A 122 0.06 -6.72 0.67
CA TYR A 122 -0.54 -5.72 1.52
C TYR A 122 -0.70 -6.25 2.95
N GLY A 123 -0.33 -5.45 3.94
CA GLY A 123 -0.72 -5.66 5.33
C GLY A 123 -1.99 -4.87 5.65
N ILE A 124 -2.72 -5.29 6.66
CA ILE A 124 -3.98 -4.69 7.08
C ILE A 124 -3.81 -4.02 8.45
N VAL A 125 -4.43 -2.86 8.61
CA VAL A 125 -4.71 -2.24 9.89
C VAL A 125 -6.20 -1.94 9.91
N HIS A 126 -6.91 -2.57 10.83
CA HIS A 126 -8.35 -2.48 10.96
C HIS A 126 -8.73 -2.08 12.40
N TYR A 127 -9.80 -1.33 12.54
CA TYR A 127 -10.41 -0.99 13.82
C TYR A 127 -11.92 -1.02 13.67
N ASP A 128 -12.56 -1.72 14.60
CA ASP A 128 -14.03 -1.75 14.69
C ASP A 128 -14.57 -0.36 14.98
N SER A 129 -15.58 0.04 14.25
CA SER A 129 -16.29 1.29 14.49
C SER A 129 -17.52 1.03 15.39
N PRO A 130 -18.05 2.06 16.05
CA PRO A 130 -19.28 1.93 16.83
C PRO A 130 -20.55 1.95 15.95
N ASP A 131 -20.45 1.76 14.65
CA ASP A 131 -21.60 1.78 13.74
C ASP A 131 -22.44 0.49 13.89
N PHE A 132 -23.73 0.64 14.23
CA PHE A 132 -24.66 -0.48 14.40
C PHE A 132 -24.89 -1.31 13.13
N ARG A 133 -24.52 -0.81 11.97
CA ARG A 133 -24.58 -1.56 10.70
C ARG A 133 -23.39 -2.49 10.52
N GLY A 134 -22.43 -2.48 11.44
CA GLY A 134 -21.18 -3.23 11.28
C GLY A 134 -20.32 -2.71 10.12
N ILE A 135 -20.29 -1.39 9.91
CA ILE A 135 -19.50 -0.78 8.84
C ILE A 135 -18.26 -0.11 9.43
N ASP A 136 -17.10 -0.54 8.96
CA ASP A 136 -15.81 -0.13 9.45
C ASP A 136 -14.98 0.62 8.42
N VAL A 137 -13.85 1.11 8.90
CA VAL A 137 -12.77 1.68 8.09
C VAL A 137 -11.50 0.89 8.29
N GLY A 138 -10.75 0.72 7.23
CA GLY A 138 -9.48 0.01 7.27
C GLY A 138 -8.38 0.74 6.52
N LEU A 139 -7.16 0.32 6.79
CA LEU A 139 -5.97 0.78 6.08
C LEU A 139 -5.19 -0.43 5.59
N SER A 140 -4.89 -0.47 4.30
CA SER A 140 -4.06 -1.50 3.70
C SER A 140 -2.71 -0.89 3.30
N LEU A 141 -1.63 -1.53 3.71
CA LEU A 141 -0.27 -1.05 3.51
C LEU A 141 0.54 -2.08 2.73
N ILE A 142 1.20 -1.67 1.64
CA ILE A 142 2.27 -2.49 1.06
C ILE A 142 3.48 -2.44 1.99
N HIS A 143 4.15 -3.59 2.17
CA HIS A 143 5.47 -3.61 2.78
C HIS A 143 6.43 -2.79 1.91
N ILE A 144 6.65 -1.54 2.32
CA ILE A 144 7.68 -0.69 1.74
C ILE A 144 8.99 -1.25 2.28
N SER A 145 9.71 -2.05 1.48
CA SER A 145 11.10 -2.39 1.79
C SER A 145 11.85 -1.07 1.96
N GLU A 146 12.35 -0.83 3.16
CA GLU A 146 13.11 0.39 3.46
C GLU A 146 14.13 0.65 2.36
N PRO A 147 14.20 1.87 1.83
CA PRO A 147 15.35 2.25 1.02
C PRO A 147 16.58 2.05 1.91
N THR A 148 17.45 1.17 1.45
CA THR A 148 18.70 0.76 2.08
C THR A 148 19.27 1.83 2.99
N ARG A 149 19.33 1.51 4.28
CA ARG A 149 20.03 2.17 5.41
C ARG A 149 20.68 3.50 5.05
N LEU A 150 20.22 4.59 5.67
CA LEU A 150 21.08 5.69 6.05
C LEU A 150 22.27 5.11 6.86
N GLN A 151 23.40 4.91 6.20
CA GLN A 151 24.66 4.76 6.93
C GLN A 151 24.89 6.10 7.59
N LEU A 152 24.64 6.17 8.89
CA LEU A 152 25.20 7.21 9.74
C LEU A 152 26.74 7.04 9.65
N ILE A 153 27.38 7.93 8.93
CA ILE A 153 28.81 8.12 8.99
C ILE A 153 29.03 8.90 10.29
N SER A 154 29.51 8.18 11.31
CA SER A 154 30.07 8.77 12.52
C SER A 154 31.43 9.38 12.21
#